data_55fd57d9c578155f03973729f64a49ed
#
_entry.id   55fd57d9c578155f03973729f64a49ed
#
_cell.length_a   1.000
_cell.length_b   1.000
_cell.length_c   1.000
_cell.angle_alpha   90.00
_cell.angle_beta   90.00
_cell.angle_gamma   90.00
#
_symmetry.space_group_name_H-M   'P 1'
#
loop_
_entity.id
_entity.type
_entity.pdbx_description
1 polymer ?
#
loop_
_entity_poly.entity_id
_entity_poly.type
_entity_poly.pdbx_seq_one_letter_code
_entity_poly.pdbx_strand_id
1 'polypeptide(L)'
;SHVCAFNNITRIGSTIYLGTMDQGIISFDTRSGEFEHFVEVGCNIISSLSSDGKNILYVGTDGNGVHFIATDRRKVVRTMRHETGDNESLRSNSVYSLLVDRNGMIWIGFYQLGLDYTLYQSDLFTTYAFPPYFNSRDMPIRALAINGHEKLVGSRDGLFYIDEKRNRFKSFQSPEMRSGMIFCILFYEGEYYVGTYGGGMYIF
;
A
#
# COMPACT_ATOMS: atom_id res chain seq x y z
N SER A 1 -10.42 -16.66 -23.22
CA SER A 1 -10.47 -16.01 -21.90
C SER A 1 -9.04 -15.82 -21.41
N HIS A 2 -8.56 -14.58 -21.40
CA HIS A 2 -7.28 -14.28 -20.77
C HIS A 2 -7.46 -14.37 -19.26
N VAL A 3 -6.70 -15.24 -18.60
CA VAL A 3 -6.64 -15.29 -17.14
C VAL A 3 -5.82 -14.09 -16.69
N CYS A 4 -6.48 -13.08 -16.14
CA CYS A 4 -5.81 -11.92 -15.56
C CYS A 4 -5.46 -12.22 -14.10
N ALA A 5 -4.21 -11.99 -13.72
CA ALA A 5 -3.80 -12.09 -12.32
C ALA A 5 -4.08 -10.77 -11.60
N PHE A 6 -4.98 -10.78 -10.62
CA PHE A 6 -5.28 -9.63 -9.78
C PHE A 6 -4.39 -9.61 -8.54
N ASN A 7 -3.76 -8.48 -8.27
CA ASN A 7 -2.92 -8.26 -7.09
C ASN A 7 -3.65 -7.56 -5.96
N ASN A 8 -4.52 -6.64 -6.32
CA ASN A 8 -5.13 -5.73 -5.38
C ASN A 8 -6.57 -5.41 -5.76
N ILE A 9 -7.36 -5.06 -4.75
CA ILE A 9 -8.76 -4.68 -4.91
C ILE A 9 -9.10 -3.53 -3.97
N THR A 10 -9.84 -2.55 -4.46
CA THR A 10 -10.45 -1.50 -3.65
C THR A 10 -11.81 -1.10 -4.22
N ARG A 11 -12.61 -0.36 -3.44
CA ARG A 11 -13.96 0.05 -3.85
C ARG A 11 -14.19 1.53 -3.60
N ILE A 12 -14.85 2.19 -4.56
CA ILE A 12 -15.42 3.54 -4.39
C ILE A 12 -16.87 3.50 -4.91
N GLY A 13 -17.82 3.76 -4.04
CA GLY A 13 -19.24 3.70 -4.39
C GLY A 13 -19.67 2.31 -4.89
N SER A 14 -20.22 2.23 -6.09
CA SER A 14 -20.61 0.97 -6.76
C SER A 14 -19.52 0.36 -7.62
N THR A 15 -18.35 1.00 -7.74
CA THR A 15 -17.29 0.53 -8.61
C THR A 15 -16.18 -0.14 -7.80
N ILE A 16 -15.81 -1.33 -8.20
CA ILE A 16 -14.65 -2.07 -7.70
C ILE A 16 -13.49 -1.86 -8.67
N TYR A 17 -12.34 -1.48 -8.14
CA TYR A 17 -11.09 -1.32 -8.89
C TYR A 17 -10.16 -2.48 -8.59
N LEU A 18 -9.62 -3.05 -9.64
CA LEU A 18 -8.75 -4.23 -9.62
C LEU A 18 -7.39 -3.85 -10.18
N GLY A 19 -6.35 -4.03 -9.41
CA GLY A 19 -4.97 -3.89 -9.85
C GLY A 19 -4.46 -5.21 -10.39
N THR A 20 -3.85 -5.20 -11.56
CA THR A 20 -3.38 -6.40 -12.25
C THR A 20 -1.86 -6.46 -12.35
N MET A 21 -1.34 -7.63 -12.69
CA MET A 21 0.10 -7.86 -12.90
C MET A 21 0.58 -7.44 -14.30
N ASP A 22 -0.32 -7.24 -15.27
CA ASP A 22 0.05 -7.09 -16.67
C ASP A 22 -0.90 -6.21 -17.51
N GLN A 23 -2.08 -5.88 -16.97
CA GLN A 23 -3.14 -5.17 -17.71
C GLN A 23 -3.52 -3.81 -17.08
N GLY A 24 -2.74 -3.33 -16.11
CA GLY A 24 -3.03 -2.06 -15.44
C GLY A 24 -4.23 -2.14 -14.51
N ILE A 25 -5.11 -1.15 -14.58
CA ILE A 25 -6.27 -1.01 -13.70
C ILE A 25 -7.53 -1.40 -14.46
N ILE A 26 -8.28 -2.33 -13.88
CA ILE A 26 -9.60 -2.74 -14.36
C ILE A 26 -10.66 -2.24 -13.37
N SER A 27 -11.74 -1.67 -13.88
CA SER A 27 -12.93 -1.33 -13.09
C SER A 27 -14.05 -2.32 -13.35
N PHE A 28 -14.80 -2.63 -12.30
CA PHE A 28 -16.01 -3.45 -12.35
C PHE A 28 -17.16 -2.67 -11.72
N ASP A 29 -18.20 -2.40 -12.49
CA ASP A 29 -19.42 -1.79 -11.97
C ASP A 29 -20.35 -2.87 -11.40
N THR A 30 -20.63 -2.80 -10.10
CA THR A 30 -21.46 -3.80 -9.41
C THR A 30 -22.94 -3.73 -9.77
N ARG A 31 -23.38 -2.68 -10.48
CA ARG A 31 -24.79 -2.51 -10.91
C ARG A 31 -25.00 -3.08 -12.32
N SER A 32 -24.10 -2.77 -13.27
CA SER A 32 -24.18 -3.29 -14.63
C SER A 32 -23.56 -4.68 -14.80
N GLY A 33 -22.60 -5.03 -13.92
CA GLY A 33 -21.80 -6.25 -14.04
C GLY A 33 -20.72 -6.17 -15.11
N GLU A 34 -20.40 -4.98 -15.57
CA GLU A 34 -19.43 -4.76 -16.67
C GLU A 34 -18.02 -4.54 -16.13
N PHE A 35 -17.06 -5.09 -16.88
CA PHE A 35 -15.61 -4.87 -16.68
C PHE A 35 -15.08 -3.98 -17.80
N GLU A 36 -14.21 -3.03 -17.44
CA GLU A 36 -13.54 -2.20 -18.42
C GLU A 36 -12.12 -1.81 -17.96
N HIS A 37 -11.23 -1.52 -18.89
CA HIS A 37 -9.99 -0.83 -18.59
C HIS A 37 -10.29 0.56 -18.05
N PHE A 38 -9.62 0.92 -16.94
CA PHE A 38 -9.99 2.16 -16.28
C PHE A 38 -9.17 3.36 -16.76
N VAL A 39 -7.91 3.46 -16.39
CA VAL A 39 -7.03 4.60 -16.70
C VAL A 39 -5.60 4.09 -16.85
N GLU A 40 -4.92 4.56 -17.88
CA GLU A 40 -3.50 4.29 -18.10
C GLU A 40 -2.63 5.11 -17.14
N VAL A 41 -1.69 4.45 -16.47
CA VAL A 41 -0.74 5.07 -15.54
C VAL A 41 0.72 4.91 -15.98
N GLY A 42 0.93 4.47 -17.24
CA GLY A 42 2.27 4.26 -17.80
C GLY A 42 3.02 3.07 -17.20
N CYS A 43 2.31 2.20 -16.50
CA CYS A 43 2.82 0.93 -15.96
C CYS A 43 1.66 -0.07 -15.86
N ASN A 44 1.87 -1.28 -16.36
CA ASN A 44 0.85 -2.32 -16.35
C ASN A 44 0.84 -3.15 -15.05
N ILE A 45 1.90 -3.07 -14.26
CA ILE A 45 2.02 -3.78 -12.98
C ILE A 45 1.50 -2.87 -11.87
N ILE A 46 0.28 -3.14 -11.42
CA ILE A 46 -0.35 -2.44 -10.32
C ILE A 46 -0.10 -3.24 -9.04
N SER A 47 0.80 -2.75 -8.22
CA SER A 47 1.24 -3.44 -7.00
C SER A 47 0.33 -3.15 -5.81
N SER A 48 -0.33 -2.00 -5.77
CA SER A 48 -1.23 -1.64 -4.68
C SER A 48 -2.29 -0.63 -5.09
N LEU A 49 -3.48 -0.76 -4.49
CA LEU A 49 -4.60 0.18 -4.63
C LEU A 49 -5.10 0.61 -3.25
N SER A 50 -5.42 1.89 -3.12
CA SER A 50 -6.12 2.44 -1.97
C SER A 50 -7.09 3.53 -2.42
N SER A 51 -7.99 3.98 -1.55
CA SER A 51 -8.93 5.05 -1.90
C SER A 51 -9.24 5.93 -0.69
N ASP A 52 -9.69 7.16 -0.95
CA ASP A 52 -10.25 8.05 0.08
C ASP A 52 -11.72 7.73 0.41
N GLY A 53 -12.27 6.71 -0.24
CA GLY A 53 -13.69 6.33 -0.13
C GLY A 53 -14.66 7.30 -0.81
N LYS A 54 -14.16 8.36 -1.47
CA LYS A 54 -14.97 9.40 -2.13
C LYS A 54 -14.79 9.35 -3.64
N ASN A 55 -13.71 9.90 -4.15
CA ASN A 55 -13.47 10.03 -5.59
C ASN A 55 -12.00 9.94 -6.01
N ILE A 56 -11.07 9.72 -5.10
CA ILE A 56 -9.66 9.54 -5.44
C ILE A 56 -9.25 8.08 -5.25
N LEU A 57 -8.76 7.50 -6.34
CA LEU A 57 -8.08 6.21 -6.36
C LEU A 57 -6.57 6.45 -6.35
N TYR A 58 -5.88 5.86 -5.38
CA TYR A 58 -4.44 5.89 -5.23
C TYR A 58 -3.87 4.60 -5.76
N VAL A 59 -2.90 4.69 -6.64
CA VAL A 59 -2.37 3.56 -7.41
C VAL A 59 -0.86 3.49 -7.23
N GLY A 60 -0.39 2.45 -6.57
CA GLY A 60 1.02 2.10 -6.49
C GLY A 60 1.40 1.18 -7.65
N THR A 61 2.52 1.46 -8.28
CA THR A 61 3.03 0.71 -9.43
C THR A 61 4.42 0.15 -9.16
N ASP A 62 4.77 -0.92 -9.83
CA ASP A 62 6.14 -1.43 -9.82
C ASP A 62 6.96 -0.75 -10.92
N GLY A 63 7.63 0.34 -10.52
CA GLY A 63 8.58 1.08 -11.35
C GLY A 63 8.10 2.45 -11.87
N ASN A 64 6.84 2.88 -11.62
CA ASN A 64 6.35 4.19 -12.07
C ASN A 64 5.79 5.09 -10.93
N GLY A 65 6.05 4.73 -9.66
CA GLY A 65 5.68 5.51 -8.50
C GLY A 65 4.20 5.38 -8.12
N VAL A 66 3.64 6.47 -7.59
CA VAL A 66 2.24 6.57 -7.12
C VAL A 66 1.46 7.52 -7.98
N HIS A 67 0.27 7.11 -8.41
CA HIS A 67 -0.65 7.91 -9.21
C HIS A 67 -1.95 8.16 -8.44
N PHE A 68 -2.45 9.38 -8.55
CA PHE A 68 -3.71 9.81 -7.97
C PHE A 68 -4.70 10.00 -9.10
N ILE A 69 -5.79 9.26 -9.09
CA ILE A 69 -6.78 9.26 -10.16
C ILE A 69 -8.10 9.79 -9.62
N ALA A 70 -8.58 10.88 -10.21
CA ALA A 70 -9.96 11.34 -9.99
C ALA A 70 -10.90 10.40 -10.74
N THR A 71 -11.68 9.60 -10.00
CA THR A 71 -12.51 8.54 -10.57
C THR A 71 -13.70 9.07 -11.34
N ASP A 72 -14.25 10.21 -10.94
CA ASP A 72 -15.34 10.93 -11.62
C ASP A 72 -14.95 11.45 -12.99
N ARG A 73 -13.66 11.81 -13.19
CA ARG A 73 -13.12 12.35 -14.45
C ARG A 73 -12.29 11.33 -15.21
N ARG A 74 -12.04 10.14 -14.64
CA ARG A 74 -11.17 9.10 -15.20
C ARG A 74 -9.81 9.66 -15.62
N LYS A 75 -9.19 10.44 -14.75
CA LYS A 75 -7.95 11.17 -15.07
C LYS A 75 -6.94 11.09 -13.93
N VAL A 76 -5.67 10.86 -14.29
CA VAL A 76 -4.55 11.07 -13.36
C VAL A 76 -4.44 12.56 -13.06
N VAL A 77 -4.59 12.93 -11.78
CA VAL A 77 -4.55 14.31 -11.29
C VAL A 77 -3.22 14.67 -10.64
N ARG A 78 -2.49 13.66 -10.17
CA ARG A 78 -1.15 13.82 -9.59
C ARG A 78 -0.35 12.54 -9.80
N THR A 79 0.95 12.68 -9.96
CA THR A 79 1.91 11.58 -9.94
C THR A 79 3.04 11.94 -9.02
N MET A 80 3.48 10.98 -8.19
CA MET A 80 4.63 11.09 -7.32
C MET A 80 5.66 10.05 -7.75
N ARG A 81 6.90 10.48 -7.92
CA ARG A 81 8.01 9.64 -8.38
C ARG A 81 9.26 9.90 -7.58
N HIS A 82 10.18 8.95 -7.63
CA HIS A 82 11.54 9.16 -7.20
C HIS A 82 12.27 10.05 -8.18
N GLU A 83 12.94 11.10 -7.67
CA GLU A 83 13.81 11.99 -8.43
C GLU A 83 15.19 11.96 -7.78
N THR A 84 16.22 11.63 -8.59
CA THR A 84 17.59 11.55 -8.09
C THR A 84 18.07 12.93 -7.64
N GLY A 85 18.53 13.01 -6.39
CA GLY A 85 19.01 14.27 -5.79
C GLY A 85 17.93 15.10 -5.12
N ASP A 86 16.67 14.70 -5.18
CA ASP A 86 15.56 15.31 -4.44
C ASP A 86 15.19 14.43 -3.23
N ASN A 87 15.56 14.89 -2.04
CA ASN A 87 15.27 14.21 -0.77
C ASN A 87 13.79 14.29 -0.36
N GLU A 88 13.00 15.13 -1.02
CA GLU A 88 11.56 15.28 -0.80
C GLU A 88 10.74 14.46 -1.79
N SER A 89 11.38 13.78 -2.74
CA SER A 89 10.74 12.85 -3.66
C SER A 89 10.59 11.46 -3.06
N LEU A 90 9.82 10.57 -3.73
CA LEU A 90 9.71 9.17 -3.32
C LEU A 90 11.09 8.50 -3.25
N ARG A 91 11.29 7.61 -2.28
CA ARG A 91 12.51 6.80 -2.20
C ARG A 91 12.73 5.89 -3.38
N SER A 92 11.64 5.41 -3.99
CA SER A 92 11.67 4.51 -5.14
C SER A 92 10.40 4.63 -5.95
N ASN A 93 10.50 4.29 -7.23
CA ASN A 93 9.36 4.13 -8.11
C ASN A 93 8.69 2.74 -8.01
N SER A 94 9.34 1.77 -7.35
CA SER A 94 8.76 0.45 -7.08
C SER A 94 7.99 0.48 -5.76
N VAL A 95 6.68 0.74 -5.85
CA VAL A 95 5.75 0.79 -4.72
C VAL A 95 5.14 -0.59 -4.52
N TYR A 96 5.17 -1.13 -3.30
CA TYR A 96 4.63 -2.45 -3.00
C TYR A 96 3.34 -2.44 -2.20
N SER A 97 3.19 -1.45 -1.35
CA SER A 97 1.95 -1.28 -0.59
C SER A 97 1.60 0.20 -0.44
N LEU A 98 0.31 0.48 -0.40
CA LEU A 98 -0.22 1.83 -0.29
C LEU A 98 -1.47 1.81 0.56
N LEU A 99 -1.54 2.74 1.51
CA LEU A 99 -2.71 2.90 2.37
C LEU A 99 -2.99 4.38 2.58
N VAL A 100 -4.25 4.76 2.45
CA VAL A 100 -4.74 6.08 2.83
C VAL A 100 -5.56 5.95 4.11
N ASP A 101 -5.15 6.66 5.14
CA ASP A 101 -5.86 6.65 6.42
C ASP A 101 -7.04 7.64 6.46
N ARG A 102 -7.80 7.59 7.55
CA ARG A 102 -8.99 8.46 7.75
C ARG A 102 -8.65 9.95 7.84
N ASN A 103 -7.39 10.30 8.09
CA ASN A 103 -6.90 11.67 8.16
C ASN A 103 -6.37 12.17 6.80
N GLY A 104 -6.41 11.32 5.77
CA GLY A 104 -5.87 11.60 4.45
C GLY A 104 -4.35 11.43 4.34
N MET A 105 -3.71 10.85 5.35
CA MET A 105 -2.30 10.49 5.28
C MET A 105 -2.13 9.30 4.35
N ILE A 106 -1.18 9.40 3.44
CA ILE A 106 -0.83 8.37 2.47
C ILE A 106 0.44 7.68 2.95
N TRP A 107 0.36 6.39 3.17
CA TRP A 107 1.46 5.53 3.59
C TRP A 107 1.91 4.69 2.40
N ILE A 108 3.21 4.70 2.11
CA ILE A 108 3.79 4.12 0.90
C ILE A 108 4.92 3.19 1.29
N GLY A 109 4.72 1.89 1.12
CA GLY A 109 5.75 0.87 1.33
C GLY A 109 6.45 0.52 0.02
N PHE A 110 7.78 0.44 0.06
CA PHE A 110 8.61 0.19 -1.11
C PHE A 110 9.19 -1.23 -1.13
N TYR A 111 9.60 -1.65 -2.31
CA TYR A 111 10.45 -2.83 -2.43
C TYR A 111 11.86 -2.48 -1.91
N GLN A 112 12.27 -3.12 -0.81
CA GLN A 112 13.61 -3.02 -0.22
C GLN A 112 14.02 -1.67 0.41
N LEU A 113 13.18 -0.62 0.42
CA LEU A 113 13.60 0.74 0.85
C LEU A 113 12.78 1.33 2.00
N GLY A 114 12.00 0.51 2.71
CA GLY A 114 11.24 0.97 3.87
C GLY A 114 9.93 1.65 3.52
N LEU A 115 9.58 2.72 4.22
CA LEU A 115 8.25 3.34 4.22
C LEU A 115 8.38 4.87 4.16
N ASP A 116 7.59 5.50 3.29
CA ASP A 116 7.32 6.93 3.29
C ASP A 116 5.87 7.23 3.67
N TYR A 117 5.60 8.42 4.17
CA TYR A 117 4.24 8.92 4.31
C TYR A 117 4.12 10.40 3.95
N THR A 118 2.94 10.80 3.47
CA THR A 118 2.66 12.19 3.09
C THR A 118 1.16 12.49 3.17
N LEU A 119 0.81 13.77 3.21
CA LEU A 119 -0.58 14.22 3.03
C LEU A 119 -0.86 14.50 1.54
N TYR A 120 -2.07 14.21 1.07
CA TYR A 120 -2.48 14.49 -0.31
C TYR A 120 -2.22 15.92 -0.76
N GLN A 121 -2.37 16.87 0.16
CA GLN A 121 -2.19 18.31 -0.08
C GLN A 121 -0.79 18.83 0.29
N SER A 122 0.11 17.96 0.78
CA SER A 122 1.47 18.32 1.18
C SER A 122 2.46 17.84 0.12
N ASP A 123 3.42 18.65 -0.21
CA ASP A 123 4.58 18.27 -1.02
C ASP A 123 5.73 17.70 -0.16
N LEU A 124 5.51 17.62 1.16
CA LEU A 124 6.49 17.12 2.12
C LEU A 124 6.29 15.63 2.39
N PHE A 125 7.36 14.88 2.25
CA PHE A 125 7.45 13.47 2.65
C PHE A 125 8.13 13.36 4.01
N THR A 126 7.60 12.49 4.86
CA THR A 126 8.32 12.06 6.05
C THR A 126 8.70 10.60 5.90
N THR A 127 9.98 10.34 5.97
CA THR A 127 10.55 9.03 5.78
C THR A 127 10.71 8.31 7.13
N TYR A 128 10.15 7.10 7.24
CA TYR A 128 10.47 6.17 8.32
C TYR A 128 11.57 5.23 7.86
N ALA A 129 12.77 5.39 8.41
CA ALA A 129 13.81 4.39 8.29
C ALA A 129 13.71 3.40 9.46
N PHE A 130 13.78 2.11 9.18
CA PHE A 130 13.91 1.12 10.25
C PHE A 130 15.20 1.37 11.03
N PRO A 131 15.18 1.19 12.36
CA PRO A 131 16.40 1.37 13.16
C PRO A 131 17.55 0.51 12.65
N PRO A 132 18.81 0.99 12.73
CA PRO A 132 19.98 0.30 12.17
C PRO A 132 20.26 -1.11 12.70
N TYR A 133 19.71 -1.46 13.87
CA TYR A 133 19.81 -2.82 14.43
C TYR A 133 18.89 -3.85 13.76
N PHE A 134 17.95 -3.40 12.94
CA PHE A 134 17.29 -4.28 12.00
C PHE A 134 18.17 -4.32 10.76
N ASN A 135 18.87 -5.38 10.54
CA ASN A 135 19.87 -5.62 9.48
C ASN A 135 19.24 -5.66 8.06
N SER A 136 18.35 -4.73 7.76
CA SER A 136 17.50 -4.80 6.59
C SER A 136 17.67 -3.58 5.69
N ARG A 137 18.83 -3.49 5.04
CA ARG A 137 18.97 -2.56 3.89
C ARG A 137 17.98 -2.88 2.76
N ASP A 138 17.41 -4.10 2.77
CA ASP A 138 16.63 -4.65 1.67
C ASP A 138 15.32 -5.33 2.13
N MET A 139 14.61 -4.74 3.11
CA MET A 139 13.37 -5.32 3.63
C MET A 139 12.15 -4.80 2.86
N PRO A 140 11.53 -5.59 1.98
CA PRO A 140 10.33 -5.19 1.26
C PRO A 140 9.14 -5.07 2.22
N ILE A 141 8.51 -3.90 2.24
CA ILE A 141 7.25 -3.67 2.96
C ILE A 141 6.09 -4.13 2.07
N ARG A 142 5.26 -5.03 2.57
CA ARG A 142 4.19 -5.68 1.82
C ARG A 142 2.79 -5.32 2.31
N ALA A 143 2.67 -4.97 3.58
CA ALA A 143 1.37 -4.70 4.19
C ALA A 143 1.47 -3.59 5.22
N LEU A 144 0.42 -2.78 5.30
CA LEU A 144 0.28 -1.69 6.26
C LEU A 144 -1.13 -1.69 6.83
N ALA A 145 -1.24 -1.48 8.13
CA ALA A 145 -2.51 -1.19 8.79
C ALA A 145 -2.33 -0.08 9.83
N ILE A 146 -3.35 0.77 9.97
CA ILE A 146 -3.32 1.93 10.86
C ILE A 146 -4.56 1.93 11.74
N ASN A 147 -4.33 2.12 13.04
CA ASN A 147 -5.36 2.35 14.02
C ASN A 147 -4.95 3.57 14.87
N GLY A 148 -5.44 4.76 14.50
CA GLY A 148 -5.08 6.01 15.16
C GLY A 148 -3.59 6.30 15.10
N HIS A 149 -2.90 6.24 16.26
CA HIS A 149 -1.46 6.45 16.37
C HIS A 149 -0.64 5.15 16.23
N GLU A 150 -1.32 4.03 16.15
CA GLU A 150 -0.69 2.71 16.04
C GLU A 150 -0.65 2.27 14.58
N LYS A 151 0.49 1.75 14.16
CA LYS A 151 0.72 1.25 12.81
C LYS A 151 1.35 -0.11 12.86
N LEU A 152 0.78 -1.04 12.08
CA LEU A 152 1.39 -2.33 11.81
C LEU A 152 1.97 -2.34 10.41
N VAL A 153 3.22 -2.77 10.32
CA VAL A 153 3.99 -2.84 9.09
C VAL A 153 4.41 -4.29 8.87
N GLY A 154 3.89 -4.89 7.82
CA GLY A 154 4.22 -6.25 7.41
C GLY A 154 5.31 -6.26 6.35
N SER A 155 6.34 -7.06 6.58
CA SER A 155 7.47 -7.23 5.68
C SER A 155 7.70 -8.70 5.31
N ARG A 156 8.74 -8.95 4.52
CA ARG A 156 9.25 -10.31 4.29
C ARG A 156 9.79 -10.93 5.58
N ASP A 157 10.35 -10.12 6.47
CA ASP A 157 11.14 -10.59 7.61
C ASP A 157 10.40 -10.42 8.94
N GLY A 158 9.12 -10.05 8.90
CA GLY A 158 8.28 -9.98 10.09
C GLY A 158 7.24 -8.88 10.11
N LEU A 159 6.61 -8.76 11.25
CA LEU A 159 5.63 -7.75 11.58
C LEU A 159 6.26 -6.71 12.51
N PHE A 160 6.03 -5.44 12.23
CA PHE A 160 6.52 -4.33 13.03
C PHE A 160 5.37 -3.47 13.52
N TYR A 161 5.48 -3.00 14.73
CA TYR A 161 4.55 -2.10 15.39
C TYR A 161 5.20 -0.74 15.61
N ILE A 162 4.52 0.33 15.21
CA ILE A 162 4.93 1.72 15.40
C ILE A 162 3.84 2.43 16.20
N ASP A 163 4.21 3.00 17.36
CA ASP A 163 3.36 3.90 18.14
C ASP A 163 3.97 5.31 18.07
N GLU A 164 3.41 6.18 17.25
CA GLU A 164 3.92 7.55 17.06
C GLU A 164 3.80 8.40 18.32
N LYS A 165 2.72 8.24 19.08
CA LYS A 165 2.50 9.02 20.30
C LYS A 165 3.56 8.74 21.36
N ARG A 166 4.04 7.50 21.45
CA ARG A 166 5.04 7.06 22.41
C ARG A 166 6.44 6.96 21.82
N ASN A 167 6.59 7.29 20.53
CA ASN A 167 7.84 7.12 19.77
C ASN A 167 8.45 5.71 19.96
N ARG A 168 7.58 4.69 19.90
CA ARG A 168 7.97 3.30 20.08
C ARG A 168 7.93 2.56 18.76
N PHE A 169 9.04 1.90 18.45
CA PHE A 169 9.17 0.94 17.39
C PHE A 169 9.44 -0.43 17.99
N LYS A 170 8.68 -1.44 17.62
CA LYS A 170 8.88 -2.81 18.07
C LYS A 170 8.80 -3.77 16.88
N SER A 171 9.73 -4.72 16.83
CA SER A 171 9.54 -5.95 16.08
C SER A 171 8.54 -6.82 16.81
N PHE A 172 7.54 -7.30 16.11
CA PHE A 172 6.54 -8.19 16.67
C PHE A 172 6.83 -9.60 16.15
N GLN A 173 7.41 -10.42 17.01
CA GLN A 173 7.64 -11.83 16.71
C GLN A 173 6.83 -12.65 17.72
N SER A 174 5.87 -13.41 17.22
CA SER A 174 5.19 -14.43 18.03
C SER A 174 5.82 -15.79 17.73
N PRO A 175 6.16 -16.60 18.75
CA PRO A 175 6.61 -17.97 18.56
C PRO A 175 5.61 -18.86 17.80
N GLU A 176 4.33 -18.44 17.77
CA GLU A 176 3.26 -19.13 17.08
C GLU A 176 3.23 -18.82 15.59
N MET A 177 3.87 -17.75 15.14
CA MET A 177 3.94 -17.38 13.73
C MET A 177 4.92 -18.30 13.00
N ARG A 178 4.38 -19.23 12.21
CA ARG A 178 5.16 -20.19 11.41
C ARG A 178 5.89 -19.56 10.22
N SER A 179 5.52 -18.35 9.83
CA SER A 179 6.15 -17.62 8.74
C SER A 179 6.30 -16.16 9.11
N GLY A 180 7.51 -15.63 8.96
CA GLY A 180 7.80 -14.20 9.14
C GLY A 180 7.33 -13.32 7.98
N MET A 181 7.04 -13.91 6.81
CA MET A 181 6.65 -13.15 5.62
C MET A 181 5.17 -12.75 5.69
N ILE A 182 4.91 -11.46 5.84
CA ILE A 182 3.57 -10.88 5.96
C ILE A 182 3.11 -10.40 4.58
N PHE A 183 1.91 -10.79 4.17
CA PHE A 183 1.30 -10.39 2.90
C PHE A 183 0.22 -9.36 3.01
N CYS A 184 -0.59 -9.42 4.05
CA CYS A 184 -1.68 -8.49 4.27
C CYS A 184 -1.95 -8.29 5.76
N ILE A 185 -2.48 -7.12 6.09
CA ILE A 185 -2.93 -6.77 7.43
C ILE A 185 -4.25 -6.02 7.29
N LEU A 186 -5.23 -6.39 8.12
CA LEU A 186 -6.50 -5.69 8.26
C LEU A 186 -6.72 -5.37 9.73
N PHE A 187 -7.12 -4.15 10.04
CA PHE A 187 -7.66 -3.79 11.36
C PHE A 187 -9.17 -3.75 11.28
N TYR A 188 -9.83 -4.57 12.10
CA TYR A 188 -11.29 -4.64 12.14
C TYR A 188 -11.76 -5.00 13.55
N GLU A 189 -12.76 -4.28 14.05
CA GLU A 189 -13.40 -4.49 15.36
C GLU A 189 -12.42 -4.59 16.56
N GLY A 190 -11.33 -3.82 16.52
CA GLY A 190 -10.36 -3.77 17.61
C GLY A 190 -9.21 -4.79 17.49
N GLU A 191 -9.20 -5.63 16.48
CA GLU A 191 -8.21 -6.68 16.25
C GLU A 191 -7.47 -6.48 14.92
N TYR A 192 -6.23 -6.97 14.86
CA TYR A 192 -5.44 -7.03 13.63
C TYR A 192 -5.45 -8.44 13.07
N TYR A 193 -5.90 -8.57 11.84
CA TYR A 193 -5.89 -9.81 11.05
C TYR A 193 -4.67 -9.79 10.14
N VAL A 194 -3.74 -10.70 10.37
CA VAL A 194 -2.43 -10.74 9.69
C VAL A 194 -2.31 -12.01 8.85
N GLY A 195 -2.30 -11.84 7.53
CA GLY A 195 -2.09 -12.94 6.58
C GLY A 195 -0.61 -13.12 6.25
N THR A 196 -0.14 -14.37 6.31
CA THR A 196 1.27 -14.73 6.09
C THR A 196 1.45 -15.68 4.92
N TYR A 197 2.67 -15.73 4.37
CA TYR A 197 3.01 -16.69 3.33
C TYR A 197 3.19 -18.10 3.91
N GLY A 198 2.24 -18.98 3.58
CA GLY A 198 2.31 -20.38 4.00
C GLY A 198 2.08 -20.66 5.49
N GLY A 199 1.93 -19.62 6.33
CA GLY A 199 1.70 -19.75 7.78
C GLY A 199 0.24 -19.55 8.19
N GLY A 200 -0.65 -19.18 7.25
CA GLY A 200 -2.06 -18.90 7.52
C GLY A 200 -2.30 -17.46 7.99
N MET A 201 -3.40 -17.29 8.74
CA MET A 201 -3.84 -16.00 9.28
C MET A 201 -3.73 -16.02 10.80
N TYR A 202 -3.26 -14.89 11.35
CA TYR A 202 -3.14 -14.64 12.79
C TYR A 202 -3.99 -13.44 13.18
N ILE A 203 -4.52 -13.46 14.40
CA ILE A 203 -5.33 -12.38 14.98
C ILE A 203 -4.60 -11.89 16.23
N PHE A 204 -4.45 -10.56 16.36
CA PHE A 204 -3.77 -9.89 17.46
C PHE A 204 -4.61 -8.76 18.05
#